data_811928a2bb7c1cc6d6c4405ab67d5812
#
_entry.id   811928a2bb7c1cc6d6c4405ab67d5812
#
_cell.length_a   1.000
_cell.length_b   1.000
_cell.length_c   1.000
_cell.angle_alpha   90.00
_cell.angle_beta   90.00
_cell.angle_gamma   90.00
#
_symmetry.space_group_name_H-M   'P 1'
#
loop_
_entity.id
_entity.type
_entity.pdbx_description
1 polymer ?
#
loop_
_entity_poly.entity_id
_entity_poly.type
_entity_poly.pdbx_seq_one_letter_code
_entity_poly.pdbx_strand_id
1 'polypeptide(L)'
;TRFRNVTGVQTCALPISFGEHVYTALFATSLSPIVTEFAFVLQLPGRAGILLGIFIGVSVGLIIPPLAAHLKVVHKGYSLYNIGFTAGILGTVYVSLLRSYGYQTGFNMIWSDGNDRLFLGFLLLLFIFFILLGLCSGRGLASSLKTIFRQSGRSCEDFIELSGISASLVNIGINGLIGTAYVLLVCGPLNGPTIGGILTIAGFGACGKHARNIIPVLFGVMLGSLTKVWNINDPAVLLAALFGTSLAPIAGRYGWAWGVVAGFLNSSVALCSSALHGGMNLYNTGFSA
;
A
#
# COMPACT_ATOMS: atom_id res chain seq x y z
N THR A 1 -12.34 26.10 -5.08
CA THR A 1 -11.09 25.64 -5.73
C THR A 1 -11.42 25.23 -7.15
N ARG A 2 -11.04 26.09 -8.12
CA ARG A 2 -11.24 25.84 -9.56
C ARG A 2 -10.35 24.68 -10.01
N PHE A 3 -10.96 23.56 -10.37
CA PHE A 3 -10.29 22.57 -11.21
C PHE A 3 -10.02 23.20 -12.58
N ARG A 4 -8.77 23.59 -12.84
CA ARG A 4 -8.33 23.90 -14.19
C ARG A 4 -8.31 22.59 -14.97
N ASN A 5 -9.15 22.46 -15.98
CA ASN A 5 -9.03 21.44 -17.02
C ASN A 5 -7.72 21.71 -17.77
N VAL A 6 -6.66 21.02 -17.35
CA VAL A 6 -5.37 21.05 -18.06
C VAL A 6 -5.46 19.96 -19.11
N THR A 7 -5.52 20.34 -20.38
CA THR A 7 -5.42 19.42 -21.51
C THR A 7 -4.02 18.77 -21.50
N GLY A 8 -3.92 17.47 -21.86
CA GLY A 8 -2.70 16.66 -21.68
C GLY A 8 -1.42 17.26 -22.33
N VAL A 9 -1.55 18.16 -23.30
CA VAL A 9 -0.43 18.87 -23.93
C VAL A 9 0.17 19.97 -23.02
N GLN A 10 -0.63 20.56 -22.15
CA GLN A 10 -0.15 21.59 -21.22
C GLN A 10 0.65 21.01 -20.05
N THR A 11 0.43 19.73 -19.71
CA THR A 11 1.17 19.06 -18.61
C THR A 11 2.64 18.83 -18.93
N CYS A 12 3.00 18.72 -20.21
CA CYS A 12 4.40 18.54 -20.64
C CYS A 12 5.22 19.82 -20.63
N ALA A 13 4.57 20.99 -20.59
CA ALA A 13 5.22 22.31 -20.71
C ALA A 13 5.32 23.08 -19.38
N LEU A 14 4.66 22.60 -18.31
CA LEU A 14 4.71 23.23 -17.00
C LEU A 14 5.87 22.71 -16.17
N PRO A 15 6.59 23.54 -15.40
CA PRO A 15 7.56 23.04 -14.44
C PRO A 15 6.85 22.12 -13.45
N ILE A 16 7.19 20.83 -13.49
CA ILE A 16 6.66 19.82 -12.58
C ILE A 16 7.25 20.12 -11.22
N SER A 17 6.44 20.55 -10.25
CA SER A 17 6.93 20.68 -8.88
C SER A 17 7.19 19.27 -8.33
N PHE A 18 8.44 19.02 -7.90
CA PHE A 18 8.82 17.73 -7.32
C PHE A 18 7.90 17.32 -6.17
N GLY A 19 7.45 18.29 -5.36
CA GLY A 19 6.55 18.05 -4.24
C GLY A 19 5.20 17.42 -4.61
N GLU A 20 4.68 17.75 -5.80
CA GLU A 20 3.41 17.16 -6.27
C GLU A 20 3.52 15.69 -6.69
N HIS A 21 4.73 15.26 -7.05
CA HIS A 21 4.98 13.92 -7.59
C HIS A 21 5.81 13.01 -6.68
N VAL A 22 6.27 13.51 -5.52
CA VAL A 22 7.15 12.74 -4.62
C VAL A 22 6.53 11.41 -4.20
N TYR A 23 5.25 11.40 -3.83
CA TYR A 23 4.55 10.15 -3.46
C TYR A 23 4.45 9.19 -4.64
N THR A 24 4.12 9.69 -5.82
CA THR A 24 4.04 8.88 -7.03
C THR A 24 5.40 8.28 -7.36
N ALA A 25 6.48 9.05 -7.29
CA ALA A 25 7.83 8.60 -7.55
C ALA A 25 8.27 7.51 -6.54
N LEU A 26 8.02 7.73 -5.24
CA LEU A 26 8.37 6.76 -4.19
C LEU A 26 7.61 5.45 -4.37
N PHE A 27 6.30 5.48 -4.60
CA PHE A 27 5.51 4.27 -4.79
C PHE A 27 5.74 3.60 -6.15
N ALA A 28 6.19 4.32 -7.19
CA ALA A 28 6.56 3.76 -8.49
C ALA A 28 7.74 2.77 -8.39
N THR A 29 8.58 2.90 -7.35
CA THR A 29 9.65 1.95 -7.05
C THR A 29 9.15 0.53 -6.79
N SER A 30 7.86 0.34 -6.54
CA SER A 30 7.23 -0.99 -6.46
C SER A 30 7.35 -1.81 -7.75
N LEU A 31 7.62 -1.16 -8.89
CA LEU A 31 7.88 -1.78 -10.18
C LEU A 31 9.37 -2.01 -10.46
N SER A 32 10.25 -1.80 -9.47
CA SER A 32 11.69 -2.09 -9.64
C SER A 32 12.00 -3.51 -10.13
N PRO A 33 11.23 -4.57 -9.76
CA PRO A 33 11.47 -5.89 -10.31
C PRO A 33 11.39 -5.94 -11.84
N ILE A 34 10.51 -5.14 -12.46
CA ILE A 34 10.42 -5.06 -13.94
C ILE A 34 11.74 -4.53 -14.51
N VAL A 35 12.29 -3.46 -13.94
CA VAL A 35 13.56 -2.90 -14.39
C VAL A 35 14.68 -3.93 -14.28
N THR A 36 14.74 -4.66 -13.17
CA THR A 36 15.72 -5.72 -12.94
C THR A 36 15.58 -6.86 -13.95
N GLU A 37 14.35 -7.26 -14.26
CA GLU A 37 14.05 -8.30 -15.23
C GLU A 37 14.61 -7.94 -16.60
N PHE A 38 14.32 -6.73 -17.10
CA PHE A 38 14.82 -6.27 -18.39
C PHE A 38 16.34 -6.00 -18.39
N ALA A 39 16.90 -5.55 -17.28
CA ALA A 39 18.33 -5.22 -17.19
C ALA A 39 19.23 -6.45 -17.10
N PHE A 40 18.82 -7.49 -16.36
CA PHE A 40 19.74 -8.56 -15.95
C PHE A 40 19.22 -9.97 -16.25
N VAL A 41 17.91 -10.20 -16.17
CA VAL A 41 17.37 -11.56 -16.29
C VAL A 41 17.18 -11.98 -17.74
N LEU A 42 16.87 -11.07 -18.65
CA LEU A 42 16.77 -11.34 -20.10
C LEU A 42 18.11 -11.72 -20.75
N GLN A 43 19.23 -11.60 -20.02
CA GLN A 43 20.57 -12.00 -20.50
C GLN A 43 20.95 -11.42 -21.87
N LEU A 44 20.56 -10.18 -22.15
CA LEU A 44 20.91 -9.50 -23.40
C LEU A 44 22.42 -9.24 -23.48
N PRO A 45 23.02 -9.31 -24.68
CA PRO A 45 24.48 -9.19 -24.84
C PRO A 45 25.00 -7.81 -24.43
N GLY A 46 26.14 -7.80 -23.75
CA GLY A 46 26.87 -6.60 -23.37
C GLY A 46 26.09 -5.66 -22.44
N ARG A 47 26.05 -4.36 -22.78
CA ARG A 47 25.33 -3.34 -22.00
C ARG A 47 23.86 -3.15 -22.43
N ALA A 48 23.39 -3.90 -23.40
CA ALA A 48 22.05 -3.73 -23.95
C ALA A 48 20.95 -3.94 -22.90
N GLY A 49 21.12 -4.95 -22.02
CA GLY A 49 20.17 -5.17 -20.91
C GLY A 49 20.08 -3.98 -19.97
N ILE A 50 21.20 -3.39 -19.55
CA ILE A 50 21.21 -2.22 -18.67
C ILE A 50 20.54 -1.03 -19.33
N LEU A 51 20.83 -0.76 -20.60
CA LEU A 51 20.19 0.33 -21.35
C LEU A 51 18.68 0.12 -21.50
N LEU A 52 18.26 -1.13 -21.74
CA LEU A 52 16.85 -1.48 -21.80
C LEU A 52 16.18 -1.31 -20.43
N GLY A 53 16.81 -1.76 -19.35
CA GLY A 53 16.31 -1.55 -17.98
C GLY A 53 16.14 -0.07 -17.63
N ILE A 54 17.11 0.78 -17.99
CA ILE A 54 17.01 2.24 -17.83
C ILE A 54 15.82 2.79 -18.64
N PHE A 55 15.69 2.39 -19.90
CA PHE A 55 14.58 2.82 -20.75
C PHE A 55 13.21 2.43 -20.15
N ILE A 56 13.08 1.19 -19.66
CA ILE A 56 11.88 0.71 -18.99
C ILE A 56 11.62 1.51 -17.70
N GLY A 57 12.63 1.75 -16.87
CA GLY A 57 12.48 2.57 -15.65
C GLY A 57 12.00 3.98 -15.94
N VAL A 58 12.56 4.63 -16.96
CA VAL A 58 12.12 5.96 -17.44
C VAL A 58 10.68 5.90 -17.94
N SER A 59 10.32 4.88 -18.76
CA SER A 59 8.95 4.72 -19.26
C SER A 59 7.93 4.53 -18.14
N VAL A 60 8.25 3.74 -17.11
CA VAL A 60 7.44 3.58 -15.90
C VAL A 60 7.24 4.94 -15.20
N GLY A 61 8.31 5.69 -14.99
CA GLY A 61 8.26 7.00 -14.35
C GLY A 61 7.40 8.03 -15.11
N LEU A 62 7.39 7.97 -16.44
CA LEU A 62 6.59 8.87 -17.28
C LEU A 62 5.11 8.46 -17.34
N ILE A 63 4.82 7.15 -17.31
CA ILE A 63 3.46 6.63 -17.49
C ILE A 63 2.66 6.65 -16.19
N ILE A 64 3.28 6.35 -15.04
CA ILE A 64 2.56 6.22 -13.76
C ILE A 64 1.80 7.49 -13.35
N PRO A 65 2.37 8.71 -13.40
CA PRO A 65 1.65 9.88 -12.91
C PRO A 65 0.33 10.15 -13.64
N PRO A 66 0.30 10.24 -14.99
CA PRO A 66 -0.95 10.47 -15.70
C PRO A 66 -1.93 9.29 -15.58
N LEU A 67 -1.44 8.06 -15.58
CA LEU A 67 -2.27 6.88 -15.41
C LEU A 67 -2.92 6.83 -14.03
N ALA A 68 -2.17 7.14 -12.97
CA ALA A 68 -2.68 7.19 -11.60
C ALA A 68 -3.76 8.28 -11.41
N ALA A 69 -3.60 9.42 -12.09
CA ALA A 69 -4.58 10.49 -12.07
C ALA A 69 -5.93 10.03 -12.67
N HIS A 70 -5.90 9.28 -13.76
CA HIS A 70 -7.09 8.72 -14.40
C HIS A 70 -7.73 7.60 -13.58
N LEU A 71 -6.93 6.68 -13.05
CA LEU A 71 -7.41 5.53 -12.29
C LEU A 71 -8.02 5.93 -10.94
N LYS A 72 -7.59 7.04 -10.36
CA LYS A 72 -8.23 7.61 -9.15
C LYS A 72 -9.72 7.86 -9.33
N VAL A 73 -10.16 8.17 -10.55
CA VAL A 73 -11.58 8.37 -10.87
C VAL A 73 -12.34 7.03 -10.82
N VAL A 74 -11.70 5.91 -11.17
CA VAL A 74 -12.33 4.58 -11.21
C VAL A 74 -12.71 4.13 -9.79
N HIS A 75 -11.76 4.12 -8.86
CA HIS A 75 -12.02 3.69 -7.48
C HIS A 75 -12.57 4.81 -6.58
N LYS A 76 -12.73 6.03 -7.10
CA LYS A 76 -13.36 7.19 -6.42
C LYS A 76 -12.79 7.47 -5.01
N GLY A 77 -11.53 7.14 -4.78
CA GLY A 77 -10.85 7.31 -3.50
C GLY A 77 -11.19 6.28 -2.42
N TYR A 78 -11.86 5.19 -2.76
CA TYR A 78 -12.13 4.09 -1.82
C TYR A 78 -10.95 3.13 -1.64
N SER A 79 -10.00 3.07 -2.59
CA SER A 79 -8.69 2.49 -2.37
C SER A 79 -7.67 3.59 -2.08
N LEU A 80 -6.96 3.47 -0.94
CA LEU A 80 -5.92 4.43 -0.56
C LEU A 80 -4.62 4.22 -1.35
N TYR A 81 -4.45 3.05 -1.97
CA TYR A 81 -3.20 2.70 -2.69
C TYR A 81 -3.35 2.87 -4.19
N ASN A 82 -3.77 4.07 -4.61
CA ASN A 82 -3.96 4.42 -6.01
C ASN A 82 -2.73 4.10 -6.89
N ILE A 83 -1.52 4.37 -6.40
CA ILE A 83 -0.29 4.07 -7.16
C ILE A 83 -0.05 2.56 -7.24
N GLY A 84 -0.35 1.79 -6.17
CA GLY A 84 -0.27 0.33 -6.18
C GLY A 84 -1.23 -0.30 -7.19
N PHE A 85 -2.45 0.24 -7.32
CA PHE A 85 -3.42 -0.14 -8.34
C PHE A 85 -2.90 0.15 -9.75
N THR A 86 -2.38 1.35 -9.96
CA THR A 86 -1.78 1.79 -11.22
C THR A 86 -0.57 0.93 -11.59
N ALA A 87 0.32 0.67 -10.63
CA ALA A 87 1.51 -0.16 -10.82
C ALA A 87 1.15 -1.60 -11.19
N GLY A 88 0.09 -2.15 -10.59
CA GLY A 88 -0.39 -3.49 -10.94
C GLY A 88 -0.86 -3.59 -12.38
N ILE A 89 -1.63 -2.60 -12.87
CA ILE A 89 -2.06 -2.56 -14.27
C ILE A 89 -0.84 -2.46 -15.20
N LEU A 90 0.06 -1.53 -14.92
CA LEU A 90 1.26 -1.33 -15.74
C LEU A 90 2.17 -2.58 -15.71
N GLY A 91 2.35 -3.18 -14.54
CA GLY A 91 3.09 -4.43 -14.37
C GLY A 91 2.50 -5.58 -15.17
N THR A 92 1.17 -5.69 -15.21
CA THR A 92 0.47 -6.69 -16.02
C THR A 92 0.74 -6.48 -17.52
N VAL A 93 0.77 -5.22 -17.99
CA VAL A 93 1.08 -4.92 -19.39
C VAL A 93 2.52 -5.35 -19.74
N TYR A 94 3.51 -4.99 -18.92
CA TYR A 94 4.92 -5.38 -19.16
C TYR A 94 5.11 -6.91 -19.12
N VAL A 95 4.50 -7.58 -18.16
CA VAL A 95 4.59 -9.05 -18.06
C VAL A 95 3.88 -9.72 -19.23
N SER A 96 2.74 -9.20 -19.64
CA SER A 96 2.04 -9.73 -20.84
C SER A 96 2.87 -9.57 -22.11
N LEU A 97 3.57 -8.44 -22.23
CA LEU A 97 4.50 -8.22 -23.32
C LEU A 97 5.65 -9.24 -23.28
N LEU A 98 6.30 -9.46 -22.15
CA LEU A 98 7.35 -10.47 -21.99
C LEU A 98 6.85 -11.88 -22.36
N ARG A 99 5.66 -12.24 -21.85
CA ARG A 99 5.05 -13.56 -22.16
C ARG A 99 4.74 -13.73 -23.64
N SER A 100 4.37 -12.66 -24.35
CA SER A 100 4.10 -12.72 -25.80
C SER A 100 5.35 -13.04 -26.62
N TYR A 101 6.54 -12.77 -26.07
CA TYR A 101 7.82 -13.18 -26.64
C TYR A 101 8.34 -14.53 -26.10
N GLY A 102 7.47 -15.29 -25.41
CA GLY A 102 7.83 -16.61 -24.87
C GLY A 102 8.60 -16.57 -23.55
N TYR A 103 8.77 -15.39 -22.95
CA TYR A 103 9.50 -15.23 -21.68
C TYR A 103 8.58 -15.54 -20.48
N GLN A 104 9.03 -16.41 -19.57
CA GLN A 104 8.31 -16.72 -18.35
C GLN A 104 9.02 -16.06 -17.18
N THR A 105 8.31 -15.18 -16.48
CA THR A 105 8.80 -14.55 -15.25
C THR A 105 8.77 -15.56 -14.12
N GLY A 106 9.93 -15.81 -13.49
CA GLY A 106 10.04 -16.65 -12.29
C GLY A 106 9.90 -15.78 -11.05
N PHE A 107 9.03 -16.17 -10.12
CA PHE A 107 8.92 -15.51 -8.81
C PHE A 107 9.43 -16.46 -7.72
N ASN A 108 10.51 -16.07 -7.05
CA ASN A 108 11.01 -16.74 -5.87
C ASN A 108 10.79 -15.85 -4.64
N MET A 109 9.87 -16.25 -3.77
CA MET A 109 9.64 -15.55 -2.52
C MET A 109 10.69 -15.97 -1.49
N ILE A 110 11.50 -15.02 -1.04
CA ILE A 110 12.39 -15.20 0.11
C ILE A 110 11.68 -14.65 1.34
N TRP A 111 11.39 -15.54 2.29
CA TRP A 111 10.68 -15.20 3.52
C TRP A 111 11.57 -15.55 4.70
N SER A 112 12.06 -14.52 5.41
CA SER A 112 12.91 -14.70 6.58
C SER A 112 12.09 -14.78 7.86
N ASP A 113 12.60 -15.49 8.85
CA ASP A 113 12.04 -15.65 10.18
C ASP A 113 13.15 -15.61 11.25
N GLY A 114 12.79 -15.71 12.51
CA GLY A 114 13.73 -15.82 13.63
C GLY A 114 14.18 -14.52 14.27
N ASN A 115 13.79 -13.35 13.77
CA ASN A 115 14.15 -12.05 14.34
C ASN A 115 12.98 -11.33 15.03
N ASP A 116 11.90 -12.04 15.34
CA ASP A 116 10.64 -11.48 15.84
C ASP A 116 10.81 -10.63 17.09
N ARG A 117 11.64 -11.07 18.04
CA ARG A 117 11.86 -10.33 19.31
C ARG A 117 12.51 -8.98 19.09
N LEU A 118 13.51 -8.92 18.20
CA LEU A 118 14.21 -7.69 17.86
C LEU A 118 13.25 -6.70 17.19
N PHE A 119 12.52 -7.16 16.18
CA PHE A 119 11.59 -6.33 15.43
C PHE A 119 10.36 -5.92 16.26
N LEU A 120 9.87 -6.79 17.14
CA LEU A 120 8.80 -6.44 18.07
C LEU A 120 9.26 -5.33 19.01
N GLY A 121 10.46 -5.44 19.60
CA GLY A 121 11.02 -4.39 20.45
C GLY A 121 11.14 -3.05 19.72
N PHE A 122 11.63 -3.07 18.48
CA PHE A 122 11.73 -1.88 17.64
C PHE A 122 10.35 -1.25 17.34
N LEU A 123 9.37 -2.04 16.91
CA LEU A 123 8.02 -1.55 16.58
C LEU A 123 7.30 -0.99 17.80
N LEU A 124 7.39 -1.68 18.95
CA LEU A 124 6.79 -1.18 20.19
C LEU A 124 7.43 0.14 20.63
N LEU A 125 8.76 0.23 20.61
CA LEU A 125 9.48 1.47 20.93
C LEU A 125 9.03 2.62 20.00
N LEU A 126 9.00 2.38 18.70
CA LEU A 126 8.64 3.37 17.68
C LEU A 126 7.19 3.87 17.87
N PHE A 127 6.23 2.97 18.01
CA PHE A 127 4.82 3.37 18.07
C PHE A 127 4.44 3.96 19.43
N ILE A 128 5.02 3.46 20.54
CA ILE A 128 4.87 4.07 21.85
C ILE A 128 5.49 5.47 21.85
N PHE A 129 6.65 5.65 21.23
CA PHE A 129 7.27 6.97 21.07
C PHE A 129 6.35 7.96 20.34
N PHE A 130 5.72 7.58 19.23
CA PHE A 130 4.76 8.44 18.55
C PHE A 130 3.54 8.77 19.41
N ILE A 131 3.02 7.81 20.18
CA ILE A 131 1.90 8.06 21.09
C ILE A 131 2.31 9.05 22.18
N LEU A 132 3.46 8.83 22.83
CA LEU A 132 3.94 9.71 23.89
C LEU A 132 4.22 11.13 23.37
N LEU A 133 4.85 11.24 22.20
CA LEU A 133 5.10 12.54 21.58
C LEU A 133 3.80 13.30 21.29
N GLY A 134 2.78 12.60 20.79
CA GLY A 134 1.47 13.20 20.55
C GLY A 134 0.74 13.58 21.86
N LEU A 135 0.87 12.78 22.92
CA LEU A 135 0.30 13.07 24.24
C LEU A 135 0.94 14.29 24.89
N CYS A 136 2.26 14.47 24.75
CA CYS A 136 2.98 15.60 25.33
C CYS A 136 2.65 16.95 24.68
N SER A 137 2.19 16.96 23.43
CA SER A 137 2.09 18.17 22.60
C SER A 137 0.65 18.71 22.44
N GLY A 138 -0.40 17.98 22.88
CA GLY A 138 -1.78 18.24 22.50
C GLY A 138 -2.73 18.66 23.61
N ARG A 139 -3.28 19.89 23.52
CA ARG A 139 -4.50 20.26 24.27
C ARG A 139 -5.72 19.79 23.47
N GLY A 140 -6.74 19.24 24.15
CA GLY A 140 -7.96 18.78 23.46
C GLY A 140 -7.82 17.51 22.64
N LEU A 141 -6.78 16.70 22.90
CA LEU A 141 -6.43 15.51 22.14
C LEU A 141 -7.60 14.51 21.96
N ALA A 142 -8.40 14.29 22.98
CA ALA A 142 -9.54 13.38 22.93
C ALA A 142 -10.59 13.80 21.89
N SER A 143 -10.87 15.11 21.78
CA SER A 143 -11.81 15.65 20.79
C SER A 143 -11.24 15.54 19.38
N SER A 144 -9.94 15.80 19.20
CA SER A 144 -9.24 15.68 17.91
C SER A 144 -9.21 14.23 17.43
N LEU A 145 -8.88 13.27 18.31
CA LEU A 145 -8.95 11.83 17.99
C LEU A 145 -10.37 11.38 17.64
N LYS A 146 -11.38 11.86 18.37
CA LYS A 146 -12.78 11.59 18.04
C LYS A 146 -13.14 12.11 16.65
N THR A 147 -12.59 13.25 16.25
CA THR A 147 -12.78 13.79 14.90
C THR A 147 -12.15 12.87 13.86
N ILE A 148 -10.91 12.41 14.03
CA ILE A 148 -10.24 11.44 13.16
C ILE A 148 -11.09 10.17 13.02
N PHE A 149 -11.53 9.58 14.14
CA PHE A 149 -12.28 8.32 14.13
C PHE A 149 -13.69 8.41 13.52
N ARG A 150 -14.16 9.62 13.21
CA ARG A 150 -15.43 9.86 12.49
C ARG A 150 -15.25 10.03 10.99
N GLN A 151 -14.02 10.23 10.54
CA GLN A 151 -13.76 10.40 9.11
C GLN A 151 -13.96 9.09 8.35
N SER A 152 -14.34 9.23 7.09
CA SER A 152 -14.40 8.07 6.20
C SER A 152 -13.02 7.57 5.77
N GLY A 153 -12.04 8.46 5.75
CA GLY A 153 -10.70 8.22 5.22
C GLY A 153 -10.61 8.21 3.70
N ARG A 154 -11.71 8.51 3.01
CA ARG A 154 -11.78 8.49 1.55
C ARG A 154 -10.84 9.53 0.92
N SER A 155 -10.17 9.15 -0.15
CA SER A 155 -9.21 10.01 -0.87
C SER A 155 -8.03 10.49 -0.02
N CYS A 156 -7.68 9.77 1.04
CA CYS A 156 -6.60 10.13 1.97
C CYS A 156 -6.82 11.52 2.61
N GLU A 157 -7.94 11.66 3.34
CA GLU A 157 -8.23 12.88 4.11
C GLU A 157 -7.06 13.20 5.04
N ASP A 158 -6.49 14.42 4.96
CA ASP A 158 -5.35 14.85 5.77
C ASP A 158 -5.75 15.08 7.23
N PHE A 159 -5.33 14.20 8.12
CA PHE A 159 -5.64 14.28 9.53
C PHE A 159 -4.78 15.30 10.29
N ILE A 160 -3.62 15.67 9.71
CA ILE A 160 -2.78 16.71 10.29
C ILE A 160 -3.45 18.07 10.14
N GLU A 161 -3.96 18.35 8.95
CA GLU A 161 -4.73 19.58 8.69
C GLU A 161 -6.05 19.61 9.47
N LEU A 162 -6.75 18.46 9.54
CA LEU A 162 -8.06 18.35 10.17
C LEU A 162 -8.04 18.42 11.70
N SER A 163 -7.05 17.79 12.33
CA SER A 163 -7.07 17.50 13.78
C SER A 163 -5.75 17.82 14.50
N GLY A 164 -4.77 18.32 13.77
CA GLY A 164 -3.46 18.67 14.31
C GLY A 164 -2.49 17.50 14.36
N ILE A 165 -1.21 17.84 14.43
CA ILE A 165 -0.10 16.87 14.41
C ILE A 165 -0.13 15.92 15.61
N SER A 166 -0.52 16.40 16.80
CA SER A 166 -0.55 15.60 18.04
C SER A 166 -1.52 14.42 17.94
N ALA A 167 -2.75 14.67 17.46
CA ALA A 167 -3.76 13.62 17.28
C ALA A 167 -3.35 12.64 16.16
N SER A 168 -2.74 13.15 15.10
CA SER A 168 -2.23 12.33 14.00
C SER A 168 -1.09 11.43 14.45
N LEU A 169 -0.15 11.90 15.27
CA LEU A 169 0.93 11.09 15.85
C LEU A 169 0.38 9.96 16.73
N VAL A 170 -0.60 10.26 17.59
CA VAL A 170 -1.25 9.23 18.41
C VAL A 170 -1.95 8.21 17.50
N ASN A 171 -2.66 8.64 16.46
CA ASN A 171 -3.34 7.75 15.53
C ASN A 171 -2.34 6.87 14.73
N ILE A 172 -1.19 7.43 14.31
CA ILE A 172 -0.09 6.68 13.69
C ILE A 172 0.39 5.56 14.61
N GLY A 173 0.66 5.89 15.88
CA GLY A 173 1.11 4.92 16.87
C GLY A 173 0.06 3.82 17.14
N ILE A 174 -1.21 4.19 17.32
CA ILE A 174 -2.31 3.23 17.50
C ILE A 174 -2.42 2.30 16.29
N ASN A 175 -2.41 2.82 15.09
CA ASN A 175 -2.50 2.02 13.87
C ASN A 175 -1.32 1.06 13.72
N GLY A 176 -0.11 1.50 14.04
CA GLY A 176 1.08 0.66 14.03
C GLY A 176 1.00 -0.48 15.05
N LEU A 177 0.53 -0.19 16.28
CA LEU A 177 0.30 -1.21 17.30
C LEU A 177 -0.78 -2.23 16.87
N ILE A 178 -1.86 -1.78 16.22
CA ILE A 178 -2.90 -2.67 15.68
C ILE A 178 -2.31 -3.59 14.61
N GLY A 179 -1.52 -3.06 13.67
CA GLY A 179 -0.87 -3.87 12.65
C GLY A 179 0.10 -4.89 13.25
N THR A 180 0.91 -4.48 14.23
CA THR A 180 1.83 -5.36 14.96
C THR A 180 1.06 -6.45 15.72
N ALA A 181 0.02 -6.06 16.45
CA ALA A 181 -0.83 -7.01 17.20
C ALA A 181 -1.51 -8.02 16.27
N TYR A 182 -1.95 -7.61 15.08
CA TYR A 182 -2.53 -8.51 14.09
C TYR A 182 -1.53 -9.59 13.67
N VAL A 183 -0.30 -9.21 13.30
CA VAL A 183 0.73 -10.19 12.88
C VAL A 183 1.03 -11.19 13.99
N LEU A 184 1.15 -10.72 15.24
CA LEU A 184 1.38 -11.61 16.39
C LEU A 184 0.17 -12.52 16.67
N LEU A 185 -1.05 -11.98 16.55
CA LEU A 185 -2.29 -12.74 16.80
C LEU A 185 -2.42 -13.94 15.85
N VAL A 186 -2.01 -13.77 14.60
CA VAL A 186 -2.07 -14.84 13.59
C VAL A 186 -0.79 -15.67 13.54
N CYS A 187 0.10 -15.52 14.52
CA CYS A 187 1.40 -16.20 14.58
C CYS A 187 2.26 -16.02 13.32
N GLY A 188 2.17 -14.84 12.70
CA GLY A 188 2.99 -14.46 11.55
C GLY A 188 4.37 -13.95 11.99
N PRO A 189 5.43 -14.16 11.20
CA PRO A 189 6.76 -13.63 11.51
C PRO A 189 6.85 -12.12 11.27
N LEU A 190 7.62 -11.45 12.11
CA LEU A 190 8.02 -10.07 11.91
C LEU A 190 9.30 -10.03 11.06
N ASN A 191 9.16 -9.63 9.82
CA ASN A 191 10.25 -9.55 8.83
C ASN A 191 10.09 -8.31 7.95
N GLY A 192 10.98 -8.12 6.98
CA GLY A 192 10.94 -6.96 6.09
C GLY A 192 9.56 -6.67 5.49
N PRO A 193 8.93 -7.61 4.80
CA PRO A 193 7.60 -7.44 4.21
C PRO A 193 6.49 -7.13 5.23
N THR A 194 6.43 -7.84 6.36
CA THR A 194 5.38 -7.59 7.38
C THR A 194 5.60 -6.26 8.10
N ILE A 195 6.84 -5.92 8.42
CA ILE A 195 7.21 -4.60 8.97
C ILE A 195 6.83 -3.49 7.98
N GLY A 196 7.14 -3.65 6.68
CA GLY A 196 6.73 -2.72 5.65
C GLY A 196 5.23 -2.50 5.60
N GLY A 197 4.44 -3.58 5.72
CA GLY A 197 2.98 -3.52 5.83
C GLY A 197 2.50 -2.78 7.08
N ILE A 198 3.09 -3.07 8.25
CA ILE A 198 2.78 -2.40 9.52
C ILE A 198 3.11 -0.90 9.44
N LEU A 199 4.30 -0.55 8.94
CA LEU A 199 4.71 0.85 8.76
C LEU A 199 3.81 1.59 7.75
N THR A 200 3.31 0.89 6.72
CA THR A 200 2.36 1.45 5.78
C THR A 200 1.00 1.71 6.45
N ILE A 201 0.52 0.81 7.30
CA ILE A 201 -0.70 1.04 8.10
C ILE A 201 -0.52 2.26 9.00
N ALA A 202 0.62 2.34 9.69
CA ALA A 202 0.95 3.44 10.58
C ALA A 202 1.07 4.78 9.83
N GLY A 203 1.83 4.83 8.73
CA GLY A 203 2.02 6.04 7.93
C GLY A 203 0.72 6.63 7.39
N PHE A 204 -0.18 5.78 6.89
CA PHE A 204 -1.53 6.19 6.51
C PHE A 204 -2.42 6.57 7.71
N GLY A 205 -1.94 6.45 8.92
CA GLY A 205 -2.54 7.06 10.11
C GLY A 205 -2.46 8.59 10.14
N ALA A 206 -1.59 9.19 9.32
CA ALA A 206 -1.60 10.63 9.06
C ALA A 206 -2.71 11.03 8.08
N CYS A 207 -3.19 10.09 7.25
CA CYS A 207 -4.25 10.32 6.28
C CYS A 207 -5.05 9.05 6.02
N GLY A 208 -6.34 9.13 6.21
CA GLY A 208 -7.30 8.12 5.75
C GLY A 208 -7.47 6.87 6.61
N LYS A 209 -6.48 6.44 7.40
CA LYS A 209 -6.57 5.23 8.25
C LYS A 209 -6.69 5.56 9.73
N HIS A 210 -7.56 4.86 10.42
CA HIS A 210 -7.68 4.86 11.87
C HIS A 210 -8.26 3.53 12.38
N ALA A 211 -8.17 3.26 13.67
CA ALA A 211 -8.57 1.97 14.26
C ALA A 211 -9.95 1.48 13.80
N ARG A 212 -10.96 2.37 13.76
CA ARG A 212 -12.35 1.98 13.42
C ARG A 212 -12.52 1.53 11.97
N ASN A 213 -11.67 1.97 11.04
CA ASN A 213 -11.82 1.59 9.63
C ASN A 213 -10.82 0.50 9.18
N ILE A 214 -9.68 0.31 9.87
CA ILE A 214 -8.72 -0.75 9.51
C ILE A 214 -9.08 -2.11 10.15
N ILE A 215 -9.55 -2.11 11.40
CA ILE A 215 -9.86 -3.36 12.13
C ILE A 215 -10.87 -4.23 11.38
N PRO A 216 -12.00 -3.72 10.87
CA PRO A 216 -12.96 -4.56 10.15
C PRO A 216 -12.37 -5.18 8.88
N VAL A 217 -11.48 -4.50 8.18
CA VAL A 217 -10.80 -5.04 7.00
C VAL A 217 -9.86 -6.19 7.37
N LEU A 218 -9.03 -6.00 8.41
CA LEU A 218 -8.15 -7.05 8.95
C LEU A 218 -8.96 -8.28 9.38
N PHE A 219 -10.06 -8.04 10.10
CA PHE A 219 -10.98 -9.10 10.53
C PHE A 219 -11.62 -9.83 9.34
N GLY A 220 -11.96 -9.11 8.27
CA GLY A 220 -12.49 -9.69 7.03
C GLY A 220 -11.51 -10.64 6.35
N VAL A 221 -10.21 -10.27 6.29
CA VAL A 221 -9.16 -11.16 5.76
C VAL A 221 -8.99 -12.39 6.65
N MET A 222 -9.01 -12.20 7.97
CA MET A 222 -8.95 -13.32 8.93
C MET A 222 -10.10 -14.30 8.74
N LEU A 223 -11.34 -13.82 8.62
CA LEU A 223 -12.49 -14.69 8.31
C LEU A 223 -12.34 -15.38 6.96
N GLY A 224 -11.75 -14.70 5.98
CA GLY A 224 -11.47 -15.27 4.68
C GLY A 224 -10.54 -16.49 4.78
N SER A 225 -9.49 -16.43 5.59
CA SER A 225 -8.55 -17.54 5.77
C SER A 225 -9.15 -18.73 6.52
N LEU A 226 -10.13 -18.51 7.39
CA LEU A 226 -10.83 -19.59 8.08
C LEU A 226 -11.76 -20.42 7.17
N THR A 227 -12.17 -19.86 6.04
CA THR A 227 -13.14 -20.49 5.12
C THR A 227 -12.55 -20.90 3.78
N LYS A 228 -11.27 -20.54 3.53
CA LYS A 228 -10.57 -20.78 2.27
C LYS A 228 -9.42 -21.78 2.49
N VAL A 229 -8.75 -22.13 1.40
CA VAL A 229 -7.66 -23.12 1.37
C VAL A 229 -6.32 -22.62 1.93
N TRP A 230 -6.22 -21.33 2.24
CA TRP A 230 -4.98 -20.69 2.72
C TRP A 230 -4.92 -20.61 4.24
N ASN A 231 -3.74 -20.77 4.80
CA ASN A 231 -3.52 -20.53 6.22
C ASN A 231 -3.44 -19.05 6.52
N ILE A 232 -3.91 -18.67 7.71
CA ILE A 232 -3.98 -17.27 8.14
C ILE A 232 -2.61 -16.60 8.21
N ASN A 233 -1.55 -17.37 8.46
CA ASN A 233 -0.17 -16.92 8.57
C ASN A 233 0.67 -17.15 7.31
N ASP A 234 0.07 -17.63 6.22
CA ASP A 234 0.75 -17.70 4.93
C ASP A 234 1.24 -16.30 4.52
N PRO A 235 2.48 -16.16 3.97
CA PRO A 235 3.06 -14.87 3.60
C PRO A 235 2.14 -13.99 2.76
N ALA A 236 1.49 -14.56 1.75
CA ALA A 236 0.59 -13.84 0.87
C ALA A 236 -0.69 -13.36 1.59
N VAL A 237 -1.20 -14.16 2.55
CA VAL A 237 -2.38 -13.79 3.35
C VAL A 237 -2.05 -12.69 4.34
N LEU A 238 -0.88 -12.75 4.99
CA LEU A 238 -0.40 -11.69 5.87
C LEU A 238 -0.29 -10.35 5.13
N LEU A 239 0.34 -10.36 3.95
CA LEU A 239 0.45 -9.16 3.13
C LEU A 239 -0.91 -8.70 2.61
N ALA A 240 -1.80 -9.62 2.23
CA ALA A 240 -3.17 -9.27 1.84
C ALA A 240 -3.95 -8.62 2.98
N ALA A 241 -3.72 -9.01 4.23
CA ALA A 241 -4.33 -8.36 5.39
C ALA A 241 -3.77 -6.95 5.63
N LEU A 242 -2.44 -6.83 5.78
CA LEU A 242 -1.80 -5.57 6.10
C LEU A 242 -2.04 -4.50 5.02
N PHE A 243 -1.80 -4.85 3.76
CA PHE A 243 -2.01 -3.93 2.64
C PHE A 243 -3.48 -3.80 2.24
N GLY A 244 -4.33 -4.81 2.51
CA GLY A 244 -5.78 -4.74 2.29
C GLY A 244 -6.48 -3.66 3.11
N THR A 245 -5.84 -3.15 4.17
CA THR A 245 -6.30 -1.95 4.87
C THR A 245 -6.35 -0.69 3.98
N SER A 246 -5.88 -0.75 2.73
CA SER A 246 -6.15 0.27 1.70
C SER A 246 -7.64 0.48 1.46
N LEU A 247 -8.47 -0.52 1.73
CA LEU A 247 -9.94 -0.48 1.66
C LEU A 247 -10.61 0.08 2.92
N ALA A 248 -9.84 0.59 3.88
CA ALA A 248 -10.37 1.24 5.09
C ALA A 248 -11.47 2.27 4.82
N PRO A 249 -11.45 3.08 3.74
CA PRO A 249 -12.52 4.01 3.44
C PRO A 249 -13.90 3.36 3.22
N ILE A 250 -13.96 2.10 2.82
CA ILE A 250 -15.23 1.36 2.69
C ILE A 250 -15.84 1.18 4.08
N ALA A 251 -15.06 0.71 5.05
CA ALA A 251 -15.51 0.61 6.44
C ALA A 251 -15.86 1.98 7.04
N GLY A 252 -15.05 3.00 6.77
CA GLY A 252 -15.28 4.35 7.27
C GLY A 252 -16.56 5.00 6.73
N ARG A 253 -16.92 4.70 5.49
CA ARG A 253 -18.11 5.28 4.82
C ARG A 253 -19.38 4.46 5.06
N TYR A 254 -19.29 3.14 4.92
CA TYR A 254 -20.46 2.26 4.89
C TYR A 254 -20.63 1.43 6.18
N GLY A 255 -19.67 1.54 7.11
CA GLY A 255 -19.72 0.87 8.38
C GLY A 255 -18.94 -0.43 8.45
N TRP A 256 -18.88 -0.99 9.65
CA TRP A 256 -18.01 -2.09 10.04
C TRP A 256 -18.24 -3.35 9.20
N ALA A 257 -19.50 -3.72 8.97
CA ALA A 257 -19.86 -4.92 8.21
C ALA A 257 -19.31 -4.88 6.77
N TRP A 258 -19.40 -3.73 6.11
CA TRP A 258 -18.85 -3.55 4.75
C TRP A 258 -17.32 -3.58 4.71
N GLY A 259 -16.67 -3.13 5.79
CA GLY A 259 -15.23 -3.31 5.94
C GLY A 259 -14.82 -4.78 6.02
N VAL A 260 -15.58 -5.59 6.76
CA VAL A 260 -15.37 -7.05 6.83
C VAL A 260 -15.57 -7.70 5.47
N VAL A 261 -16.65 -7.38 4.78
CA VAL A 261 -16.91 -7.89 3.41
C VAL A 261 -15.78 -7.50 2.46
N ALA A 262 -15.34 -6.25 2.50
CA ALA A 262 -14.23 -5.78 1.66
C ALA A 262 -12.92 -6.55 1.94
N GLY A 263 -12.55 -6.74 3.20
CA GLY A 263 -11.38 -7.53 3.58
C GLY A 263 -11.49 -9.00 3.14
N PHE A 264 -12.66 -9.61 3.35
CA PHE A 264 -12.94 -10.98 2.94
C PHE A 264 -12.79 -11.20 1.42
N LEU A 265 -13.34 -10.29 0.61
CA LEU A 265 -13.24 -10.35 -0.84
C LEU A 265 -11.81 -10.05 -1.31
N ASN A 266 -11.18 -9.02 -0.74
CA ASN A 266 -9.81 -8.64 -1.08
C ASN A 266 -8.83 -9.79 -0.86
N SER A 267 -8.98 -10.60 0.18
CA SER A 267 -8.10 -11.74 0.42
C SER A 267 -8.13 -12.77 -0.72
N SER A 268 -9.27 -12.94 -1.42
CA SER A 268 -9.34 -13.81 -2.61
C SER A 268 -8.66 -13.16 -3.82
N VAL A 269 -8.96 -11.89 -4.08
CA VAL A 269 -8.44 -11.18 -5.26
C VAL A 269 -6.92 -10.99 -5.15
N ALA A 270 -6.41 -10.63 -3.96
CA ALA A 270 -4.99 -10.42 -3.72
C ALA A 270 -4.14 -11.66 -3.99
N LEU A 271 -4.61 -12.83 -3.59
CA LEU A 271 -3.88 -14.08 -3.80
C LEU A 271 -3.87 -14.55 -5.27
N CYS A 272 -4.91 -14.19 -6.03
CA CYS A 272 -4.99 -14.52 -7.45
C CYS A 272 -4.32 -13.47 -8.36
N SER A 273 -4.29 -12.21 -7.95
CA SER A 273 -3.81 -11.11 -8.80
C SER A 273 -2.31 -11.13 -9.06
N SER A 274 -1.50 -11.74 -8.18
CA SER A 274 -0.06 -11.89 -8.40
C SER A 274 0.30 -12.65 -9.67
N ALA A 275 -0.55 -13.59 -10.11
CA ALA A 275 -0.37 -14.32 -11.35
C ALA A 275 -0.45 -13.43 -12.59
N LEU A 276 -1.20 -12.32 -12.55
CA LEU A 276 -1.37 -11.41 -13.68
C LEU A 276 -0.07 -10.66 -13.98
N HIS A 277 0.57 -10.10 -12.97
CA HIS A 277 1.82 -9.36 -13.13
C HIS A 277 3.07 -10.16 -12.76
N GLY A 278 2.96 -11.50 -12.60
CA GLY A 278 4.09 -12.40 -12.37
C GLY A 278 5.00 -12.03 -11.20
N GLY A 279 4.48 -11.39 -10.14
CA GLY A 279 5.27 -10.90 -9.02
C GLY A 279 6.02 -9.58 -9.27
N MET A 280 5.89 -8.97 -10.45
CA MET A 280 6.62 -7.75 -10.83
C MET A 280 6.12 -6.48 -10.16
N ASN A 281 5.00 -6.51 -9.45
CA ASN A 281 4.52 -5.42 -8.63
C ASN A 281 4.64 -5.79 -7.15
N LEU A 282 5.52 -5.12 -6.41
CA LEU A 282 5.72 -5.37 -4.98
C LEU A 282 4.48 -5.03 -4.13
N TYR A 283 3.62 -4.11 -4.60
CA TYR A 283 2.35 -3.76 -3.94
C TYR A 283 1.16 -4.50 -4.56
N ASN A 284 1.24 -5.83 -4.61
CA ASN A 284 0.18 -6.68 -5.19
C ASN A 284 -1.22 -6.36 -4.64
N THR A 285 -1.34 -6.18 -3.33
CA THR A 285 -2.63 -5.87 -2.69
C THR A 285 -3.15 -4.46 -3.05
N GLY A 286 -2.29 -3.51 -3.40
CA GLY A 286 -2.72 -2.24 -3.97
C GLY A 286 -3.41 -2.42 -5.33
N PHE A 287 -3.01 -3.43 -6.08
CA PHE A 287 -3.64 -3.81 -7.35
C PHE A 287 -4.97 -4.53 -7.15
N SER A 288 -5.09 -5.39 -6.14
CA SER A 288 -6.31 -6.16 -5.85
C SER A 288 -7.41 -5.36 -5.16
N ALA A 289 -7.07 -4.23 -4.57
CA ALA A 289 -7.96 -3.37 -3.81
C ALA A 289 -8.51 -2.23 -4.69
#